data_8320a92048c0a5b5d6924c62c83067ff
#
_entry.id   8320a92048c0a5b5d6924c62c83067ff
#
_cell.length_a   1.000
_cell.length_b   1.000
_cell.length_c   1.000
_cell.angle_alpha   90.00
_cell.angle_beta   90.00
_cell.angle_gamma   90.00
#
_symmetry.space_group_name_H-M   'P 1'
#
loop_
_entity.id
_entity.type
_entity.pdbx_description
1 polymer ?
#
loop_
_entity_poly.entity_id
_entity_poly.type
_entity_poly.pdbx_seq_one_letter_code
_entity_poly.pdbx_strand_id
1 'polypeptide(L)'
;PKWLDRLIFDSLGARYEPDWEKFEYNLNLELDDLKVYLGTYFPRSYAEAFCILDAFFANDAFYAKWESKNEANILDIGCGTGGNLLGILTALVKHFPNLKAINIFGIDGNIFALDIAKSVIESFRTHFSLEINHDLSLFQFKIKDLPTPNPYLYDFITSFKMGGEIISACQGRFDNIYYELLTTYIHYLSDVGLFTLLDVTTKPRHSIFYPQLLNQQVSKFIQNHPDFATISPTPCHLYENACRQNCFTQKEFSVSHRKARHDLSRVAYRIIGTNRLAGTLH
;
A
#
# COMPACT_ATOMS: atom_id res chain seq x y z
N PRO A 1 -7.54 -16.06 3.55
CA PRO A 1 -8.50 -16.59 4.55
C PRO A 1 -9.82 -16.99 3.89
N LYS A 2 -10.46 -18.11 4.35
CA LYS A 2 -11.71 -18.62 3.74
C LYS A 2 -12.88 -17.65 3.80
N TRP A 3 -12.96 -16.80 4.83
CA TRP A 3 -14.00 -15.78 4.92
C TRP A 3 -13.82 -14.72 3.84
N LEU A 4 -12.56 -14.33 3.54
CA LEU A 4 -12.23 -13.36 2.52
C LEU A 4 -12.54 -13.89 1.11
N ASP A 5 -12.21 -15.15 0.81
CA ASP A 5 -12.61 -15.80 -0.44
C ASP A 5 -14.13 -15.76 -0.66
N ARG A 6 -14.91 -16.01 0.41
CA ARG A 6 -16.38 -15.92 0.35
C ARG A 6 -16.85 -14.49 0.10
N LEU A 7 -16.27 -13.53 0.83
CA LEU A 7 -16.61 -12.12 0.62
C LEU A 7 -16.36 -11.71 -0.84
N ILE A 8 -15.15 -11.93 -1.34
CA ILE A 8 -14.74 -11.46 -2.67
C ILE A 8 -15.53 -12.15 -3.79
N PHE A 9 -15.56 -13.49 -3.78
CA PHE A 9 -16.07 -14.25 -4.91
C PHE A 9 -17.58 -14.57 -4.82
N ASP A 10 -18.14 -14.72 -3.62
CA ASP A 10 -19.55 -15.04 -3.47
C ASP A 10 -20.42 -13.80 -3.23
N SER A 11 -19.99 -12.90 -2.33
CA SER A 11 -20.80 -11.73 -1.97
C SER A 11 -20.60 -10.56 -2.92
N LEU A 12 -19.36 -10.26 -3.33
CA LEU A 12 -19.04 -9.14 -4.22
C LEU A 12 -18.99 -9.54 -5.70
N GLY A 13 -19.11 -10.83 -6.01
CA GLY A 13 -19.23 -11.34 -7.38
C GLY A 13 -17.94 -11.19 -8.21
N ALA A 14 -16.79 -11.21 -7.57
CA ALA A 14 -15.51 -11.09 -8.25
C ALA A 14 -15.26 -12.21 -9.26
N ARG A 15 -14.65 -11.87 -10.38
CA ARG A 15 -14.26 -12.78 -11.45
C ARG A 15 -12.73 -12.80 -11.57
N TYR A 16 -12.14 -14.00 -11.62
CA TYR A 16 -10.72 -14.16 -11.86
C TYR A 16 -10.47 -14.41 -13.35
N GLU A 17 -10.03 -13.37 -14.02
CA GLU A 17 -9.78 -13.34 -15.47
C GLU A 17 -8.43 -12.63 -15.71
N PRO A 18 -7.30 -13.27 -15.40
CA PRO A 18 -5.99 -12.62 -15.54
C PRO A 18 -5.61 -12.43 -17.00
N ASP A 19 -5.43 -11.19 -17.40
CA ASP A 19 -4.84 -10.79 -18.66
C ASP A 19 -3.54 -10.01 -18.38
N TRP A 20 -2.41 -10.68 -18.61
CA TRP A 20 -1.09 -10.13 -18.31
C TRP A 20 -0.58 -9.15 -19.36
N GLU A 21 -1.21 -9.08 -20.50
CA GLU A 21 -0.87 -8.15 -21.57
C GLU A 21 -1.61 -6.81 -21.41
N LYS A 22 -2.72 -6.84 -20.71
CA LYS A 22 -3.58 -5.67 -20.49
C LYS A 22 -3.30 -5.05 -19.14
N PHE A 23 -2.74 -3.85 -19.14
CA PHE A 23 -2.61 -3.04 -17.92
C PHE A 23 -3.94 -2.31 -17.69
N GLU A 24 -4.69 -2.70 -16.67
CA GLU A 24 -5.96 -2.09 -16.36
C GLU A 24 -5.79 -0.97 -15.32
N TYR A 25 -6.13 0.25 -15.72
CA TYR A 25 -6.21 1.38 -14.81
C TYR A 25 -7.53 1.37 -14.07
N ASN A 26 -7.48 1.35 -12.76
CA ASN A 26 -8.67 1.38 -11.91
C ASN A 26 -9.54 2.63 -12.16
N LEU A 27 -8.95 3.77 -12.48
CA LEU A 27 -9.64 5.06 -12.63
C LEU A 27 -10.83 5.07 -13.59
N ASN A 28 -10.79 4.26 -14.64
CA ASN A 28 -11.79 4.26 -15.70
C ASN A 28 -12.67 2.99 -15.69
N LEU A 29 -12.51 2.13 -14.69
CA LEU A 29 -13.30 0.88 -14.64
C LEU A 29 -14.69 1.16 -14.10
N GLU A 30 -15.68 0.64 -14.79
CA GLU A 30 -17.04 0.57 -14.30
C GLU A 30 -17.26 -0.65 -13.42
N LEU A 31 -18.42 -0.75 -12.78
CA LEU A 31 -18.70 -1.78 -11.77
C LEU A 31 -18.47 -3.21 -12.27
N ASP A 32 -18.79 -3.51 -13.52
CA ASP A 32 -18.64 -4.87 -14.06
C ASP A 32 -17.17 -5.23 -14.33
N ASP A 33 -16.38 -4.29 -14.83
CA ASP A 33 -14.94 -4.44 -15.01
C ASP A 33 -14.22 -4.52 -13.66
N LEU A 34 -14.71 -3.77 -12.66
CA LEU A 34 -14.18 -3.84 -11.29
C LEU A 34 -14.37 -5.22 -10.64
N LYS A 35 -15.35 -6.03 -11.05
CA LYS A 35 -15.45 -7.42 -10.59
C LYS A 35 -14.27 -8.28 -11.09
N VAL A 36 -13.81 -8.04 -12.32
CA VAL A 36 -12.59 -8.69 -12.85
C VAL A 36 -11.36 -8.16 -12.12
N TYR A 37 -11.25 -6.84 -11.95
CA TYR A 37 -10.19 -6.22 -11.18
C TYR A 37 -10.12 -6.77 -9.75
N LEU A 38 -11.26 -6.85 -9.07
CA LEU A 38 -11.39 -7.38 -7.73
C LEU A 38 -10.93 -8.84 -7.63
N GLY A 39 -11.33 -9.70 -8.56
CA GLY A 39 -10.96 -11.12 -8.55
C GLY A 39 -9.50 -11.37 -8.92
N THR A 40 -8.91 -10.51 -9.76
CA THR A 40 -7.56 -10.67 -10.29
C THR A 40 -6.50 -10.01 -9.41
N TYR A 41 -6.76 -8.80 -8.93
CA TYR A 41 -5.73 -7.99 -8.24
C TYR A 41 -5.89 -7.93 -6.72
N PHE A 42 -7.12 -7.98 -6.20
CA PHE A 42 -7.35 -7.88 -4.75
C PHE A 42 -6.62 -8.96 -3.93
N PRO A 43 -6.64 -10.27 -4.31
CA PRO A 43 -5.94 -11.28 -3.53
C PRO A 43 -4.43 -11.03 -3.44
N ARG A 44 -3.83 -10.50 -4.51
CA ARG A 44 -2.41 -10.12 -4.53
C ARG A 44 -2.16 -8.92 -3.64
N SER A 45 -2.94 -7.85 -3.81
CA SER A 45 -2.81 -6.63 -3.01
C SER A 45 -2.94 -6.91 -1.52
N TYR A 46 -3.91 -7.75 -1.14
CA TYR A 46 -4.04 -8.24 0.24
C TYR A 46 -2.78 -8.97 0.72
N ALA A 47 -2.29 -9.93 -0.06
CA ALA A 47 -1.13 -10.73 0.34
C ALA A 47 0.16 -9.91 0.41
N GLU A 48 0.37 -8.99 -0.51
CA GLU A 48 1.52 -8.09 -0.53
C GLU A 48 1.58 -7.22 0.73
N ALA A 49 0.49 -6.52 1.04
CA ALA A 49 0.40 -5.67 2.22
C ALA A 49 0.54 -6.49 3.51
N PHE A 50 -0.22 -7.60 3.60
CA PHE A 50 -0.16 -8.48 4.76
C PHE A 50 1.24 -9.03 4.99
N CYS A 51 1.87 -9.66 4.01
CA CYS A 51 3.16 -10.34 4.20
C CYS A 51 4.31 -9.36 4.50
N ILE A 52 4.29 -8.15 3.91
CA ILE A 52 5.29 -7.14 4.19
C ILE A 52 5.17 -6.64 5.62
N LEU A 53 3.96 -6.26 6.05
CA LEU A 53 3.74 -5.71 7.38
C LEU A 53 3.77 -6.78 8.46
N ASP A 54 3.29 -7.99 8.20
CA ASP A 54 3.39 -9.13 9.11
C ASP A 54 4.85 -9.42 9.47
N ALA A 55 5.72 -9.46 8.47
CA ALA A 55 7.16 -9.65 8.68
C ALA A 55 7.80 -8.47 9.43
N PHE A 56 7.33 -7.24 9.18
CA PHE A 56 7.86 -6.05 9.84
C PHE A 56 7.39 -5.97 11.30
N PHE A 57 6.11 -6.23 11.58
CA PHE A 57 5.55 -6.17 12.93
C PHE A 57 6.06 -7.29 13.85
N ALA A 58 6.64 -8.35 13.29
CA ALA A 58 7.35 -9.38 14.04
C ALA A 58 8.69 -8.90 14.64
N ASN A 59 9.15 -7.67 14.33
CA ASN A 59 10.33 -7.08 14.96
C ASN A 59 10.00 -6.69 16.41
N ASP A 60 10.72 -7.26 17.38
CA ASP A 60 10.48 -7.05 18.81
C ASP A 60 10.57 -5.59 19.23
N ALA A 61 11.51 -4.83 18.67
CA ALA A 61 11.69 -3.43 19.01
C ALA A 61 10.53 -2.55 18.47
N PHE A 62 9.95 -2.89 17.30
CA PHE A 62 8.76 -2.25 16.80
C PHE A 62 7.53 -2.65 17.62
N TYR A 63 7.38 -3.94 17.91
CA TYR A 63 6.29 -4.46 18.73
C TYR A 63 6.24 -3.74 20.08
N ALA A 64 7.36 -3.58 20.77
CA ALA A 64 7.42 -2.89 22.06
C ALA A 64 6.94 -1.43 22.02
N LYS A 65 7.00 -0.76 20.86
CA LYS A 65 6.45 0.61 20.68
C LYS A 65 4.93 0.61 20.49
N TRP A 66 4.39 -0.53 20.08
CA TRP A 66 2.99 -0.66 19.67
C TRP A 66 2.12 -1.49 20.60
N GLU A 67 2.71 -2.35 21.46
CA GLU A 67 1.97 -3.30 22.30
C GLU A 67 0.94 -2.66 23.22
N SER A 68 1.16 -1.42 23.66
CA SER A 68 0.24 -0.69 24.55
C SER A 68 -0.77 0.19 23.79
N LYS A 69 -0.67 0.31 22.48
CA LYS A 69 -1.60 1.12 21.69
C LYS A 69 -2.97 0.43 21.60
N ASN A 70 -4.01 1.23 21.78
CA ASN A 70 -5.39 0.78 21.66
C ASN A 70 -6.12 1.35 20.45
N GLU A 71 -5.45 2.25 19.70
CA GLU A 71 -5.98 2.91 18.53
C GLU A 71 -4.88 3.04 17.45
N ALA A 72 -5.27 2.95 16.18
CA ALA A 72 -4.40 3.17 15.04
C ALA A 72 -5.08 4.06 13.99
N ASN A 73 -4.31 5.00 13.41
CA ASN A 73 -4.75 5.90 12.36
C ASN A 73 -4.06 5.55 11.04
N ILE A 74 -4.82 5.32 9.98
CA ILE A 74 -4.33 4.90 8.67
C ILE A 74 -4.74 5.94 7.61
N LEU A 75 -3.78 6.38 6.81
CA LEU A 75 -4.01 7.11 5.56
C LEU A 75 -3.60 6.20 4.40
N ASP A 76 -4.56 5.81 3.54
CA ASP A 76 -4.29 4.99 2.36
C ASP A 76 -4.57 5.77 1.08
N ILE A 77 -3.50 6.06 0.33
CA ILE A 77 -3.51 6.92 -0.85
C ILE A 77 -3.52 6.05 -2.09
N GLY A 78 -4.63 6.07 -2.84
CA GLY A 78 -4.91 5.12 -3.90
C GLY A 78 -5.40 3.79 -3.34
N CYS A 79 -6.39 3.83 -2.42
CA CYS A 79 -6.84 2.64 -1.69
C CYS A 79 -7.58 1.62 -2.57
N GLY A 80 -8.02 2.01 -3.77
CA GLY A 80 -8.70 1.15 -4.73
C GLY A 80 -9.88 0.41 -4.11
N THR A 81 -9.95 -0.88 -4.37
CA THR A 81 -11.00 -1.78 -3.82
C THR A 81 -10.73 -2.24 -2.37
N GLY A 82 -9.71 -1.69 -1.71
CA GLY A 82 -9.39 -1.98 -0.31
C GLY A 82 -8.55 -3.23 -0.06
N GLY A 83 -7.95 -3.84 -1.09
CA GLY A 83 -7.15 -5.06 -0.94
C GLY A 83 -5.92 -4.85 -0.04
N ASN A 84 -5.15 -3.80 -0.30
CA ASN A 84 -3.99 -3.43 0.51
C ASN A 84 -4.40 -3.11 1.95
N LEU A 85 -5.44 -2.27 2.07
CA LEU A 85 -5.97 -1.86 3.36
C LEU A 85 -6.37 -3.07 4.22
N LEU A 86 -7.06 -4.04 3.63
CA LEU A 86 -7.43 -5.26 4.34
C LEU A 86 -6.22 -6.10 4.78
N GLY A 87 -5.16 -6.12 3.97
CA GLY A 87 -3.88 -6.73 4.33
C GLY A 87 -3.25 -6.05 5.55
N ILE A 88 -3.25 -4.70 5.58
CA ILE A 88 -2.77 -3.89 6.70
C ILE A 88 -3.58 -4.21 7.97
N LEU A 89 -4.92 -4.13 7.88
CA LEU A 89 -5.82 -4.40 9.00
C LEU A 89 -5.60 -5.80 9.58
N THR A 90 -5.43 -6.81 8.70
CA THR A 90 -5.19 -8.19 9.15
C THR A 90 -3.86 -8.33 9.89
N ALA A 91 -2.80 -7.67 9.41
CA ALA A 91 -1.50 -7.67 10.08
C ALA A 91 -1.58 -6.97 11.46
N LEU A 92 -2.29 -5.84 11.53
CA LEU A 92 -2.49 -5.11 12.78
C LEU A 92 -3.21 -5.95 13.84
N VAL A 93 -4.33 -6.54 13.48
CA VAL A 93 -5.12 -7.38 14.41
C VAL A 93 -4.33 -8.62 14.86
N LYS A 94 -3.51 -9.19 13.97
CA LYS A 94 -2.69 -10.36 14.30
C LYS A 94 -1.61 -10.02 15.33
N HIS A 95 -0.94 -8.87 15.19
CA HIS A 95 0.22 -8.52 16.02
C HIS A 95 -0.16 -7.70 17.25
N PHE A 96 -1.20 -6.86 17.18
CA PHE A 96 -1.55 -5.91 18.23
C PHE A 96 -2.95 -6.18 18.79
N PRO A 97 -3.10 -7.21 19.64
CA PRO A 97 -4.41 -7.64 20.17
C PRO A 97 -5.06 -6.60 21.10
N ASN A 98 -4.30 -5.61 21.56
CA ASN A 98 -4.82 -4.50 22.38
C ASN A 98 -5.52 -3.41 21.58
N LEU A 99 -5.42 -3.42 20.24
CA LEU A 99 -6.13 -2.48 19.39
C LEU A 99 -7.64 -2.67 19.52
N LYS A 100 -8.34 -1.57 19.85
CA LYS A 100 -9.80 -1.51 19.99
C LYS A 100 -10.45 -0.72 18.88
N ALA A 101 -9.74 0.28 18.35
CA ALA A 101 -10.25 1.14 17.31
C ALA A 101 -9.21 1.35 16.19
N ILE A 102 -9.68 1.45 14.95
CA ILE A 102 -8.87 1.84 13.81
C ILE A 102 -9.62 2.93 13.03
N ASN A 103 -8.97 4.06 12.81
CA ASN A 103 -9.48 5.13 11.98
C ASN A 103 -8.79 5.11 10.63
N ILE A 104 -9.58 5.10 9.57
CA ILE A 104 -9.11 4.99 8.20
C ILE A 104 -9.52 6.23 7.43
N PHE A 105 -8.55 6.88 6.80
CA PHE A 105 -8.78 7.87 5.76
C PHE A 105 -8.25 7.30 4.45
N GLY A 106 -9.16 7.00 3.52
CA GLY A 106 -8.83 6.42 2.23
C GLY A 106 -9.14 7.39 1.09
N ILE A 107 -8.27 7.43 0.09
CA ILE A 107 -8.42 8.30 -1.07
C ILE A 107 -8.27 7.46 -2.33
N ASP A 108 -9.21 7.57 -3.27
CA ASP A 108 -9.10 6.95 -4.59
C ASP A 108 -9.81 7.78 -5.66
N GLY A 109 -9.44 7.56 -6.92
CA GLY A 109 -10.04 8.25 -8.07
C GLY A 109 -11.27 7.57 -8.64
N ASN A 110 -11.64 6.37 -8.18
CA ASN A 110 -12.77 5.61 -8.68
C ASN A 110 -13.83 5.39 -7.60
N ILE A 111 -15.02 5.98 -7.82
CA ILE A 111 -16.13 5.91 -6.86
C ILE A 111 -16.62 4.48 -6.63
N PHE A 112 -16.68 3.65 -7.67
CA PHE A 112 -17.11 2.27 -7.54
C PHE A 112 -16.11 1.41 -6.77
N ALA A 113 -14.81 1.70 -6.91
CA ALA A 113 -13.76 1.06 -6.12
C ALA A 113 -13.91 1.41 -4.64
N LEU A 114 -14.20 2.69 -4.31
CA LEU A 114 -14.46 3.13 -2.94
C LEU A 114 -15.68 2.46 -2.31
N ASP A 115 -16.74 2.22 -3.07
CA ASP A 115 -17.93 1.52 -2.58
C ASP A 115 -17.63 0.03 -2.27
N ILE A 116 -16.78 -0.61 -3.08
CA ILE A 116 -16.27 -1.94 -2.78
C ILE A 116 -15.39 -1.91 -1.52
N ALA A 117 -14.47 -0.95 -1.40
CA ALA A 117 -13.61 -0.79 -0.23
C ALA A 117 -14.43 -0.63 1.06
N LYS A 118 -15.48 0.20 1.05
CA LYS A 118 -16.43 0.33 2.18
C LYS A 118 -17.01 -1.02 2.57
N SER A 119 -17.52 -1.78 1.60
CA SER A 119 -18.12 -3.09 1.83
C SER A 119 -17.11 -4.09 2.42
N VAL A 120 -15.86 -4.02 1.98
CA VAL A 120 -14.75 -4.84 2.48
C VAL A 120 -14.42 -4.48 3.93
N ILE A 121 -14.30 -3.19 4.26
CA ILE A 121 -14.02 -2.69 5.62
C ILE A 121 -15.14 -3.11 6.58
N GLU A 122 -16.40 -2.92 6.20
CA GLU A 122 -17.55 -3.29 7.03
C GLU A 122 -17.61 -4.81 7.30
N SER A 123 -17.28 -5.61 6.29
CA SER A 123 -17.19 -7.06 6.46
C SER A 123 -16.04 -7.46 7.41
N PHE A 124 -14.91 -6.78 7.34
CA PHE A 124 -13.79 -6.97 8.26
C PHE A 124 -14.18 -6.58 9.69
N ARG A 125 -14.78 -5.40 9.87
CA ARG A 125 -15.27 -4.90 11.16
C ARG A 125 -16.18 -5.93 11.83
N THR A 126 -17.13 -6.46 11.08
CA THR A 126 -18.07 -7.47 11.58
C THR A 126 -17.37 -8.78 11.93
N HIS A 127 -16.39 -9.22 11.11
CA HIS A 127 -15.69 -10.48 11.30
C HIS A 127 -14.79 -10.49 12.55
N PHE A 128 -14.13 -9.37 12.84
CA PHE A 128 -13.18 -9.24 13.95
C PHE A 128 -13.75 -8.54 15.19
N SER A 129 -15.00 -8.07 15.15
CA SER A 129 -15.66 -7.32 16.23
C SER A 129 -14.82 -6.12 16.71
N LEU A 130 -14.20 -5.41 15.75
CA LEU A 130 -13.33 -4.27 15.98
C LEU A 130 -14.05 -2.97 15.62
N GLU A 131 -13.85 -1.93 16.40
CA GLU A 131 -14.33 -0.59 16.01
C GLU A 131 -13.50 -0.06 14.86
N ILE A 132 -14.13 0.18 13.71
CA ILE A 132 -13.48 0.80 12.55
C ILE A 132 -14.30 1.99 12.11
N ASN A 133 -13.68 3.16 12.15
CA ASN A 133 -14.19 4.40 11.60
C ASN A 133 -13.49 4.64 10.26
N HIS A 134 -14.24 4.94 9.21
CA HIS A 134 -13.65 5.20 7.92
C HIS A 134 -14.25 6.43 7.23
N ASP A 135 -13.39 7.19 6.57
CA ASP A 135 -13.72 8.26 5.64
C ASP A 135 -13.02 7.95 4.30
N LEU A 136 -13.80 7.56 3.29
CA LEU A 136 -13.28 7.24 1.97
C LEU A 136 -13.72 8.31 0.98
N SER A 137 -12.75 9.05 0.47
CA SER A 137 -12.97 10.24 -0.35
C SER A 137 -12.59 10.02 -1.80
N LEU A 138 -13.48 10.45 -2.70
CA LEU A 138 -13.21 10.48 -4.14
C LEU A 138 -12.29 11.66 -4.45
N PHE A 139 -11.12 11.35 -5.01
CA PHE A 139 -10.20 12.36 -5.47
C PHE A 139 -9.48 11.91 -6.74
N GLN A 140 -9.73 12.58 -7.83
CA GLN A 140 -8.97 12.36 -9.07
C GLN A 140 -7.65 13.11 -8.98
N PHE A 141 -6.57 12.36 -8.83
CA PHE A 141 -5.20 12.90 -8.75
C PHE A 141 -4.87 13.74 -9.99
N LYS A 142 -4.77 15.03 -9.80
CA LYS A 142 -4.15 15.95 -10.76
C LYS A 142 -2.74 16.24 -10.29
N ILE A 143 -1.83 16.33 -11.23
CA ILE A 143 -0.36 16.40 -11.04
C ILE A 143 0.12 17.44 -9.99
N LYS A 144 -0.71 18.42 -9.61
CA LYS A 144 -0.33 19.48 -8.66
C LYS A 144 -1.19 19.60 -7.42
N ASP A 145 -2.24 18.80 -7.34
CA ASP A 145 -3.21 18.92 -6.25
C ASP A 145 -3.36 17.56 -5.57
N LEU A 146 -2.45 17.24 -4.67
CA LEU A 146 -2.64 16.10 -3.76
C LEU A 146 -3.58 16.54 -2.63
N PRO A 147 -4.60 15.74 -2.28
CA PRO A 147 -5.56 16.14 -1.27
C PRO A 147 -4.91 16.26 0.10
N THR A 148 -5.29 17.30 0.83
CA THR A 148 -4.87 17.44 2.21
C THR A 148 -5.68 16.49 3.08
N PRO A 149 -5.04 15.60 3.84
CA PRO A 149 -5.75 14.70 4.75
C PRO A 149 -6.29 15.49 5.95
N ASN A 150 -7.15 14.85 6.72
CA ASN A 150 -7.55 15.38 8.02
C ASN A 150 -6.30 15.68 8.87
N PRO A 151 -6.31 16.72 9.73
CA PRO A 151 -5.12 17.19 10.47
C PRO A 151 -4.73 16.28 11.64
N TYR A 152 -4.89 14.97 11.48
CA TYR A 152 -4.44 13.95 12.43
C TYR A 152 -3.04 13.47 12.09
N LEU A 153 -2.32 12.97 13.09
CA LEU A 153 -1.13 12.18 12.86
C LEU A 153 -1.54 10.74 12.55
N TYR A 154 -0.98 10.21 11.48
CA TYR A 154 -1.23 8.84 11.04
C TYR A 154 -0.11 7.93 11.49
N ASP A 155 -0.49 6.76 11.95
CA ASP A 155 0.45 5.70 12.31
C ASP A 155 0.92 4.92 11.08
N PHE A 156 0.06 4.83 10.08
CA PHE A 156 0.39 4.21 8.80
C PHE A 156 -0.07 5.12 7.66
N ILE A 157 0.89 5.54 6.84
CA ILE A 157 0.59 6.19 5.56
C ILE A 157 1.03 5.21 4.47
N THR A 158 0.12 4.88 3.56
CA THR A 158 0.38 3.89 2.52
C THR A 158 0.01 4.41 1.14
N SER A 159 0.80 4.02 0.14
CA SER A 159 0.44 4.18 -1.27
C SER A 159 0.98 3.00 -2.04
N PHE A 160 0.08 2.15 -2.51
CA PHE A 160 0.41 0.87 -3.14
C PHE A 160 -0.05 0.85 -4.59
N LYS A 161 0.92 0.76 -5.51
CA LYS A 161 0.74 0.67 -6.98
C LYS A 161 0.18 1.93 -7.66
N MET A 162 -0.30 2.91 -6.90
CA MET A 162 -0.83 4.16 -7.45
C MET A 162 0.23 4.95 -8.22
N GLY A 163 1.49 4.95 -7.73
CA GLY A 163 2.58 5.69 -8.39
C GLY A 163 2.80 5.22 -9.82
N GLY A 164 2.89 3.91 -10.03
CA GLY A 164 3.04 3.31 -11.36
C GLY A 164 1.84 3.59 -12.28
N GLU A 165 0.62 3.56 -11.75
CA GLU A 165 -0.59 3.91 -12.50
C GLU A 165 -0.54 5.37 -12.97
N ILE A 166 -0.18 6.31 -12.10
CA ILE A 166 -0.08 7.74 -12.46
C ILE A 166 1.02 7.97 -13.50
N ILE A 167 2.22 7.39 -13.31
CA ILE A 167 3.32 7.51 -14.28
C ILE A 167 2.88 7.00 -15.65
N SER A 168 2.21 5.87 -15.71
CA SER A 168 1.73 5.29 -16.96
C SER A 168 0.62 6.13 -17.58
N ALA A 169 -0.36 6.59 -16.81
CA ALA A 169 -1.46 7.41 -17.30
C ALA A 169 -0.99 8.75 -17.85
N CYS A 170 0.03 9.35 -17.22
CA CYS A 170 0.60 10.63 -17.61
C CYS A 170 1.69 10.51 -18.70
N GLN A 171 1.92 9.33 -19.27
CA GLN A 171 2.92 9.09 -20.32
C GLN A 171 4.33 9.59 -19.95
N GLY A 172 4.74 9.44 -18.69
CA GLY A 172 6.03 9.87 -18.17
C GLY A 172 6.17 11.38 -17.93
N ARG A 173 5.08 12.15 -18.03
CA ARG A 173 5.13 13.59 -17.67
C ARG A 173 5.17 13.84 -16.18
N PHE A 174 4.95 12.79 -15.38
CA PHE A 174 4.91 12.85 -13.93
C PHE A 174 5.76 11.72 -13.33
N ASP A 175 7.05 11.87 -13.49
CA ASP A 175 8.04 10.85 -13.12
C ASP A 175 8.60 11.00 -11.69
N ASN A 176 8.14 11.98 -10.88
CA ASN A 176 8.57 12.20 -9.50
C ASN A 176 7.47 11.94 -8.44
N ILE A 177 6.48 11.11 -8.75
CA ILE A 177 5.30 10.89 -7.91
C ILE A 177 5.64 10.41 -6.49
N TYR A 178 6.62 9.50 -6.34
CA TYR A 178 6.98 8.98 -5.00
C TYR A 178 7.62 10.07 -4.13
N TYR A 179 8.42 10.96 -4.73
CA TYR A 179 8.98 12.11 -4.03
C TYR A 179 7.87 13.08 -3.58
N GLU A 180 6.92 13.38 -4.46
CA GLU A 180 5.79 14.28 -4.17
C GLU A 180 4.88 13.70 -3.07
N LEU A 181 4.58 12.40 -3.12
CA LEU A 181 3.82 11.74 -2.07
C LEU A 181 4.50 11.88 -0.70
N LEU A 182 5.80 11.61 -0.64
CA LEU A 182 6.56 11.75 0.59
C LEU A 182 6.57 13.20 1.09
N THR A 183 6.88 14.15 0.21
CA THR A 183 6.94 15.58 0.56
C THR A 183 5.60 16.10 1.08
N THR A 184 4.50 15.66 0.48
CA THR A 184 3.16 16.11 0.87
C THR A 184 2.69 15.50 2.17
N TYR A 185 2.94 14.20 2.39
CA TYR A 185 2.26 13.49 3.48
C TYR A 185 3.15 13.13 4.67
N ILE A 186 4.46 13.23 4.56
CA ILE A 186 5.38 12.82 5.65
C ILE A 186 5.15 13.61 6.96
N HIS A 187 4.69 14.84 6.85
CA HIS A 187 4.42 15.72 8.00
C HIS A 187 3.21 15.26 8.85
N TYR A 188 2.40 14.36 8.30
CA TYR A 188 1.28 13.75 9.01
C TYR A 188 1.66 12.40 9.64
N LEU A 189 2.92 11.96 9.54
CA LEU A 189 3.38 10.71 10.12
C LEU A 189 3.64 10.87 11.62
N SER A 190 3.11 9.95 12.44
CA SER A 190 3.42 9.91 13.87
C SER A 190 4.89 9.50 14.13
N ASP A 191 5.43 9.80 15.30
CA ASP A 191 6.83 9.52 15.66
C ASP A 191 7.23 8.04 15.54
N VAL A 192 6.27 7.14 15.73
CA VAL A 192 6.43 5.68 15.61
C VAL A 192 5.70 5.13 14.39
N GLY A 193 5.29 6.01 13.49
CA GLY A 193 4.54 5.68 12.28
C GLY A 193 5.43 5.18 11.15
N LEU A 194 4.77 4.56 10.17
CA LEU A 194 5.40 4.01 8.97
C LEU A 194 4.75 4.60 7.71
N PHE A 195 5.58 5.15 6.82
CA PHE A 195 5.14 5.49 5.48
C PHE A 195 5.59 4.37 4.53
N THR A 196 4.65 3.64 3.95
CA THR A 196 4.96 2.51 3.06
C THR A 196 4.57 2.85 1.61
N LEU A 197 5.58 2.85 0.76
CA LEU A 197 5.40 2.91 -0.70
C LEU A 197 5.64 1.52 -1.28
N LEU A 198 4.77 1.09 -2.19
CA LEU A 198 4.88 -0.17 -2.90
C LEU A 198 4.46 0.00 -4.36
N ASP A 199 5.21 -0.61 -5.27
CA ASP A 199 4.83 -0.64 -6.67
C ASP A 199 5.23 -1.93 -7.39
N VAL A 200 4.67 -2.12 -8.58
CA VAL A 200 4.95 -3.27 -9.43
C VAL A 200 6.36 -3.26 -9.99
N THR A 201 6.88 -4.42 -10.34
CA THR A 201 8.24 -4.57 -10.89
C THR A 201 8.25 -4.62 -12.41
N THR A 202 7.48 -3.75 -13.04
CA THR A 202 7.41 -3.63 -14.50
C THR A 202 8.09 -2.36 -15.00
N LYS A 203 8.25 -2.25 -16.31
CA LYS A 203 8.71 -1.04 -16.98
C LYS A 203 7.51 -0.34 -17.59
N PRO A 204 7.34 0.97 -17.39
CA PRO A 204 6.47 1.75 -18.25
C PRO A 204 6.95 1.63 -19.72
N ARG A 205 6.04 1.77 -20.66
CA ARG A 205 6.34 1.61 -22.10
C ARG A 205 7.52 2.49 -22.61
N HIS A 206 8.00 3.45 -21.82
CA HIS A 206 8.92 4.48 -22.26
C HIS A 206 10.18 4.67 -21.41
N SER A 207 10.69 3.68 -20.69
CA SER A 207 12.12 3.60 -20.34
C SER A 207 12.52 3.31 -18.91
N ILE A 208 11.89 3.77 -17.83
CA ILE A 208 12.44 3.59 -16.50
C ILE A 208 11.68 2.51 -15.73
N PHE A 209 12.43 1.61 -15.11
CA PHE A 209 11.90 0.52 -14.30
C PHE A 209 11.34 1.09 -12.97
N TYR A 210 10.08 0.82 -12.62
CA TYR A 210 9.44 1.39 -11.43
C TYR A 210 10.23 1.21 -10.13
N PRO A 211 10.80 0.04 -9.82
CA PRO A 211 11.64 -0.11 -8.64
C PRO A 211 12.85 0.83 -8.60
N GLN A 212 13.41 1.17 -9.77
CA GLN A 212 14.50 2.12 -9.88
C GLN A 212 14.03 3.54 -9.57
N LEU A 213 12.90 3.95 -10.14
CA LEU A 213 12.29 5.26 -9.84
C LEU A 213 11.97 5.39 -8.35
N LEU A 214 11.30 4.38 -7.79
CA LEU A 214 10.97 4.35 -6.37
C LEU A 214 12.22 4.54 -5.51
N ASN A 215 13.28 3.77 -5.79
CA ASN A 215 14.53 3.88 -5.03
C ASN A 215 15.18 5.27 -5.16
N GLN A 216 15.29 5.79 -6.38
CA GLN A 216 15.91 7.10 -6.64
C GLN A 216 15.16 8.24 -5.94
N GLN A 217 13.84 8.22 -6.01
CA GLN A 217 13.01 9.28 -5.43
C GLN A 217 12.97 9.23 -3.91
N VAL A 218 12.89 8.02 -3.32
CA VAL A 218 12.99 7.87 -1.88
C VAL A 218 14.38 8.28 -1.38
N SER A 219 15.46 7.87 -2.05
CA SER A 219 16.82 8.28 -1.67
C SER A 219 16.99 9.80 -1.74
N LYS A 220 16.49 10.45 -2.80
CA LYS A 220 16.49 11.91 -2.92
C LYS A 220 15.68 12.58 -1.80
N PHE A 221 14.54 12.01 -1.45
CA PHE A 221 13.73 12.52 -0.35
C PHE A 221 14.48 12.46 0.97
N ILE A 222 15.06 11.32 1.32
CA ILE A 222 15.82 11.14 2.57
C ILE A 222 17.03 12.08 2.64
N GLN A 223 17.76 12.29 1.54
CA GLN A 223 18.86 13.26 1.49
C GLN A 223 18.42 14.69 1.82
N ASN A 224 17.21 15.08 1.41
CA ASN A 224 16.68 16.42 1.65
C ASN A 224 15.94 16.55 3.00
N HIS A 225 15.61 15.43 3.66
CA HIS A 225 14.84 15.38 4.91
C HIS A 225 15.55 14.47 5.92
N PRO A 226 16.62 14.96 6.57
CA PRO A 226 17.49 14.15 7.42
C PRO A 226 16.83 13.63 8.71
N ASP A 227 15.62 14.06 9.02
CA ASP A 227 14.84 13.54 10.15
C ASP A 227 14.19 12.18 9.87
N PHE A 228 14.26 11.71 8.62
CA PHE A 228 13.65 10.46 8.18
C PHE A 228 14.68 9.48 7.61
N ALA A 229 14.35 8.21 7.66
CA ALA A 229 15.18 7.13 7.11
C ALA A 229 14.33 6.07 6.41
N THR A 230 14.93 5.37 5.46
CA THR A 230 14.39 4.11 4.96
C THR A 230 14.70 3.02 5.97
N ILE A 231 13.65 2.42 6.54
CA ILE A 231 13.76 1.37 7.56
C ILE A 231 13.87 -0.01 6.90
N SER A 232 13.02 -0.27 5.89
CA SER A 232 12.98 -1.58 5.22
C SER A 232 12.56 -1.47 3.75
N PRO A 233 13.15 -2.25 2.85
CA PRO A 233 14.44 -2.92 3.02
C PRO A 233 15.57 -1.91 3.15
N THR A 234 16.65 -2.30 3.84
CA THR A 234 17.84 -1.43 3.98
C THR A 234 18.37 -1.05 2.60
N PRO A 235 18.63 0.25 2.33
CA PRO A 235 19.14 0.70 1.04
C PRO A 235 20.45 0.01 0.68
N CYS A 236 20.56 -0.46 -0.56
CA CYS A 236 21.79 -1.02 -1.07
C CYS A 236 22.69 0.10 -1.62
N HIS A 237 23.85 0.30 -1.01
CA HIS A 237 24.82 1.30 -1.47
C HIS A 237 25.36 1.07 -2.89
N LEU A 238 25.34 -0.19 -3.36
CA LEU A 238 25.74 -0.52 -4.75
C LEU A 238 24.70 -0.04 -5.78
N TYR A 239 23.46 0.15 -5.35
CA TYR A 239 22.40 0.61 -6.25
C TYR A 239 22.59 2.06 -6.72
N GLU A 240 23.12 2.91 -5.86
CA GLU A 240 23.44 4.31 -6.18
C GLU A 240 24.58 4.41 -7.22
N ASN A 241 25.44 3.40 -7.30
CA ASN A 241 26.58 3.31 -8.20
C ASN A 241 26.27 2.54 -9.51
N ALA A 242 25.08 2.73 -10.07
CA ALA A 242 24.67 2.15 -11.36
C ALA A 242 24.46 0.61 -11.34
N CYS A 243 24.22 0.00 -10.19
CA CYS A 243 23.80 -1.40 -10.13
C CYS A 243 22.49 -1.59 -10.90
N ARG A 244 22.49 -2.48 -11.87
CA ARG A 244 21.31 -2.80 -12.69
C ARG A 244 20.50 -3.97 -12.16
N GLN A 245 20.95 -4.59 -11.06
CA GLN A 245 20.26 -5.69 -10.40
C GLN A 245 19.35 -5.14 -9.31
N ASN A 246 18.08 -5.51 -9.35
CA ASN A 246 17.08 -5.08 -8.38
C ASN A 246 16.81 -6.16 -7.32
N CYS A 247 17.84 -6.91 -6.94
CA CYS A 247 17.68 -8.14 -6.17
C CYS A 247 16.99 -7.94 -4.81
N PHE A 248 17.31 -6.88 -4.09
CA PHE A 248 16.73 -6.69 -2.76
C PHE A 248 15.61 -5.63 -2.72
N THR A 249 15.32 -4.95 -3.82
CA THR A 249 14.19 -4.03 -3.93
C THR A 249 12.92 -4.74 -4.35
N GLN A 250 13.00 -6.03 -4.68
CA GLN A 250 11.90 -6.85 -5.13
C GLN A 250 11.52 -7.87 -4.07
N LYS A 251 10.22 -8.04 -3.89
CA LYS A 251 9.66 -9.13 -3.11
C LYS A 251 8.71 -9.92 -4.00
N GLU A 252 8.82 -11.24 -3.95
CA GLU A 252 7.93 -12.15 -4.67
C GLU A 252 7.04 -12.88 -3.69
N PHE A 253 5.76 -12.97 -4.02
CA PHE A 253 4.76 -13.68 -3.25
C PHE A 253 4.08 -14.72 -4.14
N SER A 254 3.94 -15.95 -3.64
CA SER A 254 3.02 -16.93 -4.20
C SER A 254 1.70 -16.81 -3.47
N VAL A 255 0.71 -16.28 -4.16
CA VAL A 255 -0.64 -16.06 -3.61
C VAL A 255 -1.52 -17.24 -3.98
N SER A 256 -2.24 -17.77 -3.00
CA SER A 256 -3.19 -18.85 -3.21
C SER A 256 -4.59 -18.40 -2.78
N HIS A 257 -5.53 -18.52 -3.68
CA HIS A 257 -6.95 -18.30 -3.43
C HIS A 257 -7.77 -19.34 -4.20
N ARG A 258 -9.08 -19.42 -3.94
CA ARG A 258 -9.92 -20.51 -4.48
C ARG A 258 -9.98 -20.61 -6.00
N LYS A 259 -9.63 -19.55 -6.73
CA LYS A 259 -9.59 -19.52 -8.21
C LYS A 259 -8.20 -19.76 -8.81
N ALA A 260 -7.14 -19.58 -8.02
CA ALA A 260 -5.77 -19.84 -8.45
C ALA A 260 -4.92 -20.37 -7.29
N ARG A 261 -4.17 -21.46 -7.52
CA ARG A 261 -3.29 -22.06 -6.48
C ARG A 261 -1.92 -21.40 -6.43
N HIS A 262 -1.47 -20.86 -7.55
CA HIS A 262 -0.14 -20.26 -7.70
C HIS A 262 -0.27 -18.98 -8.54
N ASP A 263 -0.72 -17.91 -7.87
CA ASP A 263 -0.76 -16.61 -8.48
C ASP A 263 0.45 -15.81 -7.99
N LEU A 264 1.36 -15.45 -8.90
CA LEU A 264 2.61 -14.80 -8.55
C LEU A 264 2.43 -13.28 -8.55
N SER A 265 2.89 -12.63 -7.49
CA SER A 265 3.05 -11.19 -7.45
C SER A 265 4.49 -10.82 -7.13
N ARG A 266 5.02 -9.84 -7.84
CA ARG A 266 6.36 -9.31 -7.62
C ARG A 266 6.29 -7.80 -7.49
N VAL A 267 6.79 -7.27 -6.38
CA VAL A 267 6.72 -5.86 -6.04
C VAL A 267 8.04 -5.33 -5.51
N ALA A 268 8.21 -4.02 -5.61
CA ALA A 268 9.23 -3.28 -4.88
C ALA A 268 8.55 -2.40 -3.82
N TYR A 269 9.16 -2.24 -2.66
CA TYR A 269 8.60 -1.42 -1.60
C TYR A 269 9.67 -0.68 -0.80
N ARG A 270 9.26 0.37 -0.10
CA ARG A 270 10.05 1.10 0.90
C ARG A 270 9.16 1.42 2.09
N ILE A 271 9.67 1.11 3.28
CA ILE A 271 9.10 1.54 4.56
C ILE A 271 10.01 2.66 5.08
N ILE A 272 9.44 3.83 5.26
CA ILE A 272 10.10 5.04 5.73
C ILE A 272 9.52 5.39 7.11
N GLY A 273 10.34 5.86 8.00
CA GLY A 273 9.95 6.38 9.31
C GLY A 273 10.92 7.43 9.80
N THR A 274 10.73 7.92 11.02
CA THR A 274 11.65 8.87 11.62
C THR A 274 13.02 8.21 11.87
N ASN A 275 14.10 9.00 11.84
CA ASN A 275 15.45 8.51 12.22
C ASN A 275 15.47 7.96 13.64
N ARG A 276 14.67 8.54 14.54
CA ARG A 276 14.51 8.05 15.91
C ARG A 276 13.95 6.62 15.93
N LEU A 277 12.91 6.35 15.13
CA LEU A 277 12.37 5.00 15.01
C LEU A 277 13.39 4.06 14.38
N ALA A 278 14.01 4.45 13.27
CA ALA A 278 15.02 3.64 12.58
C ALA A 278 16.16 3.24 13.52
N GLY A 279 16.68 4.18 14.33
CA GLY A 279 17.73 3.91 15.30
C GLY A 279 17.35 2.97 16.45
N THR A 280 16.06 2.72 16.67
CA THR A 280 15.59 1.74 17.67
C THR A 280 15.39 0.34 17.09
N LEU A 281 15.34 0.21 15.74
CA LEU A 281 15.04 -1.05 15.06
C LEU A 281 16.31 -1.79 14.59
N HIS A 282 17.44 -1.13 14.63
CA HIS A 282 18.79 -1.63 14.31
C HIS A 282 19.63 -1.74 15.57
#